data_adeb845085378e300ec870857831569a
#
_entry.id   adeb845085378e300ec870857831569a
#
_cell.length_a   1.000
_cell.length_b   1.000
_cell.length_c   1.000
_cell.angle_alpha   90.00
_cell.angle_beta   90.00
_cell.angle_gamma   90.00
#
_symmetry.space_group_name_H-M   'P 1'
#
loop_
_entity.id
_entity.type
_entity.pdbx_description
1 polymer ?
#
loop_
_entity_poly.entity_id
_entity_poly.type
_entity_poly.pdbx_seq_one_letter_code
_entity_poly.pdbx_strand_id
1 'polypeptide(L)'
;MIELEYSDVFNKTIEKLQFSKNLIKHPYNEKSLFAILVDGKSMEPLINDRAIVVADLSNKTLKNDGIYLVYYNNKMWIKRYNIEKDTFFSINPAFSHLIYKKEEIHIVAKVLLTFTNL
;
A
#
# COMPACT_ATOMS: atom_id res chain seq x y z
N MET A 1 -19.13 10.00 -3.23
CA MET A 1 -17.72 10.24 -2.83
C MET A 1 -17.36 9.30 -1.69
N ILE A 2 -16.16 8.78 -1.70
CA ILE A 2 -15.64 7.94 -0.62
C ILE A 2 -14.95 8.82 0.41
N GLU A 3 -15.22 8.57 1.70
CA GLU A 3 -14.52 9.24 2.80
C GLU A 3 -13.88 8.19 3.70
N LEU A 4 -12.57 8.36 3.96
CA LEU A 4 -11.80 7.46 4.82
C LEU A 4 -11.05 8.28 5.86
N GLU A 5 -10.95 7.74 7.08
CA GLU A 5 -10.08 8.31 8.10
C GLU A 5 -8.72 7.62 8.08
N TYR A 6 -7.68 8.37 8.38
CA TYR A 6 -6.34 7.83 8.55
C TYR A 6 -5.62 8.50 9.72
N SER A 7 -4.69 7.78 10.33
CA SER A 7 -3.85 8.33 11.39
C SER A 7 -2.63 9.02 10.82
N ASP A 8 -2.47 10.32 11.15
CA ASP A 8 -1.23 11.02 10.88
C ASP A 8 -0.29 10.82 12.07
N VAL A 9 0.63 9.86 11.92
CA VAL A 9 1.54 9.47 12.99
C VAL A 9 2.59 10.54 13.31
N PHE A 10 2.82 11.47 12.39
CA PHE A 10 3.78 12.56 12.57
C PHE A 10 3.19 13.69 13.40
N ASN A 11 1.93 14.07 13.12
CA ASN A 11 1.23 15.13 13.84
C ASN A 11 0.35 14.62 14.98
N LYS A 12 0.22 13.28 15.10
CA LYS A 12 -0.59 12.61 16.13
C LYS A 12 -2.07 13.03 16.06
N THR A 13 -2.59 13.13 14.83
CA THR A 13 -3.98 13.50 14.55
C THR A 13 -4.68 12.43 13.74
N ILE A 14 -6.03 12.50 13.72
CA ILE A 14 -6.86 11.72 12.81
C ILE A 14 -7.34 12.67 11.73
N GLU A 15 -7.05 12.33 10.47
CA GLU A 15 -7.40 13.13 9.31
C GLU A 15 -8.38 12.40 8.42
N LYS A 16 -9.02 13.11 7.50
CA LYS A 16 -9.99 12.56 6.55
C LYS A 16 -9.49 12.71 5.14
N LEU A 17 -9.69 11.66 4.35
CA LEU A 17 -9.45 11.65 2.91
C LEU A 17 -10.78 11.48 2.21
N GLN A 18 -11.11 12.38 1.29
CA GLN A 18 -12.30 12.27 0.44
C GLN A 18 -11.87 12.22 -1.02
N PHE A 19 -12.47 11.31 -1.78
CA PHE A 19 -12.16 11.19 -3.21
C PHE A 19 -13.32 10.56 -3.97
N SER A 20 -13.34 10.77 -5.28
CA SER A 20 -14.37 10.21 -6.15
C SER A 20 -14.24 8.71 -6.29
N LYS A 21 -15.38 7.99 -6.25
CA LYS A 21 -15.43 6.55 -6.54
C LYS A 21 -14.84 6.21 -7.91
N ASN A 22 -14.91 7.15 -8.85
CA ASN A 22 -14.43 6.95 -10.21
C ASN A 22 -12.91 6.82 -10.33
N LEU A 23 -12.17 7.15 -9.26
CA LEU A 23 -10.72 6.99 -9.23
C LEU A 23 -10.29 5.53 -9.06
N ILE A 24 -11.17 4.68 -8.53
CA ILE A 24 -10.85 3.27 -8.30
C ILE A 24 -11.46 2.42 -9.41
N LYS A 25 -10.63 1.56 -10.00
CA LYS A 25 -11.10 0.57 -10.97
C LYS A 25 -11.69 -0.63 -10.25
N HIS A 26 -12.83 -1.12 -10.75
CA HIS A 26 -13.40 -2.36 -10.24
C HIS A 26 -12.53 -3.59 -10.62
N PRO A 27 -12.57 -4.67 -9.83
CA PRO A 27 -13.42 -4.84 -8.66
C PRO A 27 -12.79 -4.29 -7.37
N TYR A 28 -13.63 -3.76 -6.48
CA TYR A 28 -13.24 -3.41 -5.11
C TYR A 28 -14.47 -3.45 -4.19
N ASN A 29 -14.23 -3.59 -2.88
CA ASN A 29 -15.29 -3.56 -1.87
C ASN A 29 -15.13 -2.28 -1.05
N GLU A 30 -16.05 -1.33 -1.21
CA GLU A 30 -16.00 -0.03 -0.56
C GLU A 30 -15.91 -0.14 0.97
N LYS A 31 -16.59 -1.13 1.56
CA LYS A 31 -16.60 -1.34 3.02
C LYS A 31 -15.26 -1.85 3.57
N SER A 32 -14.41 -2.37 2.71
CA SER A 32 -13.11 -2.92 3.07
C SER A 32 -11.96 -1.96 2.77
N LEU A 33 -12.26 -0.77 2.26
CA LEU A 33 -11.24 0.24 1.97
C LEU A 33 -10.74 0.90 3.25
N PHE A 34 -9.45 1.18 3.27
CA PHE A 34 -8.84 1.96 4.33
C PHE A 34 -7.68 2.78 3.79
N ALA A 35 -7.28 3.80 4.54
CA ALA A 35 -6.22 4.71 4.15
C ALA A 35 -5.09 4.68 5.17
N ILE A 36 -3.85 4.79 4.69
CA ILE A 36 -2.65 4.82 5.53
C ILE A 36 -1.73 5.94 5.05
N LEU A 37 -1.13 6.66 6.00
CA LEU A 37 -0.05 7.60 5.73
C LEU A 37 1.27 6.82 5.67
N VAL A 38 1.99 6.96 4.56
CA VAL A 38 3.25 6.25 4.33
C VAL A 38 4.38 6.87 5.13
N ASP A 39 5.10 6.03 5.86
CA ASP A 39 6.31 6.40 6.59
C ASP A 39 7.47 5.59 6.02
N GLY A 40 8.24 6.21 5.13
CA GLY A 40 9.40 5.59 4.52
C GLY A 40 9.50 5.78 3.02
N LYS A 41 10.66 5.43 2.47
CA LYS A 41 11.04 5.72 1.09
C LYS A 41 11.22 4.48 0.22
N SER A 42 10.90 3.29 0.72
CA SER A 42 11.20 2.03 0.03
C SER A 42 10.47 1.87 -1.30
N MET A 43 9.36 2.57 -1.50
CA MET A 43 8.56 2.50 -2.72
C MET A 43 8.69 3.74 -3.62
N GLU A 44 9.60 4.66 -3.29
CA GLU A 44 9.87 5.79 -4.17
C GLU A 44 10.54 5.33 -5.46
N PRO A 45 10.25 5.95 -6.60
CA PRO A 45 9.42 7.16 -6.78
C PRO A 45 7.92 6.90 -7.02
N LEU A 46 7.46 5.64 -6.99
CA LEU A 46 6.04 5.34 -7.25
C LEU A 46 5.15 5.80 -6.11
N ILE A 47 5.53 5.47 -4.89
CA ILE A 47 4.82 5.90 -3.67
C ILE A 47 5.83 6.62 -2.80
N ASN A 48 5.64 7.92 -2.63
CA ASN A 48 6.59 8.74 -1.89
C ASN A 48 6.37 8.67 -0.39
N ASP A 49 7.41 8.95 0.37
CA ASP A 49 7.31 9.16 1.80
C ASP A 49 6.25 10.23 2.08
N ARG A 50 5.42 10.02 3.09
CA ARG A 50 4.31 10.89 3.46
C ARG A 50 3.12 10.90 2.48
N ALA A 51 3.11 10.04 1.47
CA ALA A 51 1.94 9.83 0.63
C ALA A 51 0.83 9.14 1.43
N ILE A 52 -0.41 9.31 0.98
CA ILE A 52 -1.54 8.55 1.51
C ILE A 52 -1.85 7.45 0.50
N VAL A 53 -1.96 6.21 0.96
CA VAL A 53 -2.38 5.09 0.12
C VAL A 53 -3.74 4.59 0.55
N VAL A 54 -4.51 4.13 -0.44
CA VAL A 54 -5.81 3.47 -0.21
C VAL A 54 -5.67 2.02 -0.59
N ALA A 55 -6.08 1.12 0.29
CA ALA A 55 -5.98 -0.31 0.12
C ALA A 55 -7.30 -1.00 0.41
N ASP A 56 -7.49 -2.20 -0.14
CA ASP A 56 -8.69 -3.00 0.02
C ASP A 56 -8.35 -4.29 0.76
N LEU A 57 -8.85 -4.42 1.99
CA LEU A 57 -8.65 -5.60 2.84
C LEU A 57 -9.26 -6.87 2.25
N SER A 58 -10.30 -6.74 1.44
CA SER A 58 -10.97 -7.89 0.83
C SER A 58 -10.23 -8.45 -0.38
N ASN A 59 -9.27 -7.70 -0.93
CA ASN A 59 -8.54 -8.10 -2.13
C ASN A 59 -7.10 -8.46 -1.79
N LYS A 60 -6.79 -9.76 -1.89
CA LYS A 60 -5.45 -10.30 -1.65
C LYS A 60 -4.97 -11.12 -2.85
N THR A 61 -5.65 -11.00 -3.97
CA THR A 61 -5.28 -11.70 -5.20
C THR A 61 -3.97 -11.12 -5.73
N LEU A 62 -2.97 -12.00 -5.91
CA LEU A 62 -1.66 -11.60 -6.38
C LEU A 62 -1.65 -11.48 -7.90
N LYS A 63 -1.20 -10.34 -8.39
CA LYS A 63 -0.97 -10.07 -9.81
C LYS A 63 0.45 -9.55 -9.98
N ASN A 64 1.06 -9.86 -11.12
CA ASN A 64 2.40 -9.34 -11.41
C ASN A 64 2.38 -7.81 -11.39
N ASP A 65 3.39 -7.22 -10.75
CA ASP A 65 3.54 -5.77 -10.56
C ASP A 65 2.48 -5.12 -9.68
N GLY A 66 1.58 -5.90 -9.08
CA GLY A 66 0.64 -5.39 -8.08
C GLY A 66 1.36 -4.88 -6.84
N ILE A 67 0.75 -3.89 -6.19
CA ILE A 67 1.26 -3.28 -4.97
C ILE A 67 0.41 -3.76 -3.79
N TYR A 68 1.08 -4.19 -2.73
CA TYR A 68 0.41 -4.80 -1.58
C TYR A 68 0.93 -4.26 -0.27
N LEU A 69 0.02 -4.12 0.69
CA LEU A 69 0.37 -3.96 2.08
C LEU A 69 0.63 -5.34 2.65
N VAL A 70 1.82 -5.55 3.21
CA VAL A 70 2.26 -6.84 3.73
C VAL A 70 2.75 -6.68 5.16
N TYR A 71 2.72 -7.78 5.90
CA TYR A 71 3.15 -7.82 7.30
C TYR A 71 4.31 -8.79 7.44
N TYR A 72 5.41 -8.30 8.00
CA TYR A 72 6.61 -9.10 8.22
C TYR A 72 7.36 -8.57 9.43
N ASN A 73 7.77 -9.47 10.30
CA ASN A 73 8.57 -9.16 11.48
C ASN A 73 7.96 -8.03 12.34
N ASN A 74 6.65 -8.14 12.63
CA ASN A 74 5.87 -7.20 13.43
C ASN A 74 5.76 -5.78 12.85
N LYS A 75 5.98 -5.63 11.55
CA LYS A 75 5.86 -4.35 10.86
C LYS A 75 5.07 -4.49 9.57
N MET A 76 4.39 -3.39 9.21
CA MET A 76 3.70 -3.26 7.93
C MET A 76 4.63 -2.63 6.90
N TRP A 77 4.62 -3.19 5.69
CA TRP A 77 5.42 -2.71 4.57
C TRP A 77 4.55 -2.61 3.33
N ILE A 78 4.90 -1.72 2.41
CA ILE A 78 4.31 -1.67 1.08
C ILE A 78 5.34 -2.24 0.12
N LYS A 79 4.94 -3.24 -0.67
CA LYS A 79 5.85 -3.96 -1.57
C LYS A 79 5.17 -4.22 -2.91
N ARG A 80 6.00 -4.40 -3.93
CA ARG A 80 5.57 -4.83 -5.26
C ARG A 80 5.77 -6.32 -5.41
N TYR A 81 4.83 -6.99 -6.08
CA TYR A 81 4.91 -8.44 -6.30
C TYR A 81 5.49 -8.78 -7.66
N ASN A 82 6.44 -9.72 -7.69
CA ASN A 82 6.99 -10.33 -8.91
C ASN A 82 6.51 -11.77 -8.99
N ILE A 83 5.64 -12.07 -9.97
CA ILE A 83 5.01 -13.38 -10.09
C ILE A 83 6.00 -14.46 -10.54
N GLU A 84 6.99 -14.13 -11.38
CA GLU A 84 7.98 -15.11 -11.86
C GLU A 84 8.83 -15.65 -10.72
N LYS A 85 9.25 -14.77 -9.81
CA LYS A 85 10.10 -15.11 -8.67
C LYS A 85 9.32 -15.45 -7.42
N ASP A 86 8.01 -15.20 -7.43
CA ASP A 86 7.12 -15.34 -6.28
C ASP A 86 7.65 -14.59 -5.05
N THR A 87 8.05 -13.33 -5.28
CA THR A 87 8.68 -12.48 -4.28
C THR A 87 8.04 -11.09 -4.22
N PHE A 88 8.20 -10.46 -3.06
CA PHE A 88 7.85 -9.05 -2.83
C PHE A 88 9.13 -8.23 -2.72
N PHE A 89 9.16 -7.07 -3.36
CA PHE A 89 10.35 -6.24 -3.42
C PHE A 89 10.01 -4.75 -3.28
N SER A 90 11.04 -3.95 -2.97
CA SER A 90 10.97 -2.50 -2.90
C SER A 90 11.31 -1.89 -4.25
N ILE A 91 10.59 -0.84 -4.67
CA ILE A 91 10.83 -0.17 -5.93
C ILE A 91 12.10 0.69 -5.87
N ASN A 92 12.34 1.36 -4.73
CA ASN A 92 13.51 2.21 -4.55
C ASN A 92 14.79 1.36 -4.53
N PRO A 93 15.74 1.59 -5.46
CA PRO A 93 16.98 0.80 -5.52
C PRO A 93 17.80 0.81 -4.22
N ALA A 94 17.71 1.87 -3.42
CA ALA A 94 18.40 1.96 -2.13
C ALA A 94 17.91 0.90 -1.13
N PHE A 95 16.75 0.30 -1.39
CA PHE A 95 16.14 -0.75 -0.56
C PHE A 95 16.07 -2.10 -1.29
N SER A 96 16.91 -2.30 -2.30
CA SER A 96 16.87 -3.51 -3.13
C SER A 96 17.19 -4.80 -2.36
N HIS A 97 17.81 -4.69 -1.19
CA HIS A 97 18.08 -5.83 -0.31
C HIS A 97 16.82 -6.34 0.42
N LEU A 98 15.72 -5.57 0.42
CA LEU A 98 14.48 -5.93 1.09
C LEU A 98 13.59 -6.75 0.14
N ILE A 99 14.01 -7.99 -0.12
CA ILE A 99 13.27 -8.95 -0.96
C ILE A 99 12.81 -10.11 -0.08
N TYR A 100 11.52 -10.42 -0.14
CA TYR A 100 10.91 -11.46 0.67
C TYR A 100 10.13 -12.43 -0.18
N LYS A 101 10.26 -13.73 0.11
CA LYS A 101 9.45 -14.74 -0.53
C LYS A 101 8.01 -14.66 -0.02
N LYS A 102 7.07 -15.03 -0.87
CA LYS A 102 5.64 -15.02 -0.54
C LYS A 102 5.34 -15.75 0.77
N GLU A 103 5.97 -16.90 1.01
CA GLU A 103 5.74 -17.71 2.20
C GLU A 103 6.33 -17.12 3.49
N GLU A 104 7.19 -16.11 3.38
CA GLU A 104 7.79 -15.44 4.55
C GLU A 104 6.93 -14.31 5.10
N ILE A 105 5.95 -13.84 4.32
CA ILE A 105 5.17 -12.64 4.66
C ILE A 105 3.68 -12.95 4.72
N HIS A 106 2.95 -12.04 5.35
CA HIS A 106 1.49 -12.07 5.38
C HIS A 106 0.94 -10.94 4.52
N ILE A 107 0.08 -11.29 3.54
CA ILE A 107 -0.55 -10.29 2.66
C ILE A 107 -1.75 -9.70 3.40
N VAL A 108 -1.77 -8.40 3.57
CA VAL A 108 -2.85 -7.71 4.29
C VAL A 108 -3.91 -7.19 3.34
N ALA A 109 -3.49 -6.47 2.28
CA ALA A 109 -4.42 -5.80 1.37
C ALA A 109 -3.74 -5.40 0.08
N LYS A 110 -4.52 -5.28 -0.99
CA LYS A 110 -4.03 -4.70 -2.24
C LYS A 110 -4.11 -3.18 -2.17
N VAL A 111 -3.03 -2.50 -2.55
CA VAL A 111 -3.00 -1.04 -2.66
C VAL A 111 -3.61 -0.63 -4.00
N LEU A 112 -4.58 0.27 -3.97
CA LEU A 112 -5.35 0.67 -5.15
C LEU A 112 -5.02 2.08 -5.63
N LEU A 113 -4.70 2.99 -4.72
CA LEU A 113 -4.44 4.41 -5.02
C LEU A 113 -3.30 4.94 -4.16
N THR A 114 -2.63 5.94 -4.68
CA THR A 114 -1.69 6.76 -3.90
C THR A 114 -1.95 8.24 -4.18
N PHE A 115 -1.87 9.06 -3.13
CA PHE A 115 -1.98 10.52 -3.20
C PHE A 115 -0.70 11.12 -2.62
N THR A 116 -0.05 11.95 -3.40
CA THR A 116 1.26 12.51 -3.06
C THR A 116 1.24 14.04 -3.22
N ASN A 117 1.81 14.75 -2.24
CA ASN A 117 2.10 16.18 -2.39
C ASN A 117 3.40 16.36 -3.18
N LEU A 118 3.39 17.37 -4.01
CA LEU A 118 4.58 17.74 -4.77
C LEU A 118 5.49 18.68 -3.96
#